data_8e1b67a5d3e8312a48543c7a51fc01fb
#
_entry.id   8e1b67a5d3e8312a48543c7a51fc01fb
#
_cell.length_a   1.000
_cell.length_b   1.000
_cell.length_c   1.000
_cell.angle_alpha   90.00
_cell.angle_beta   90.00
_cell.angle_gamma   90.00
#
_symmetry.space_group_name_H-M   'P 1'
#
loop_
_entity.id
_entity.type
_entity.pdbx_description
1 polymer ?
#
loop_
_entity_poly.entity_id
_entity_poly.type
_entity_poly.pdbx_seq_one_letter_code
_entity_poly.pdbx_strand_id
1 'polypeptide(L)'
;MKRMLSVLAALALAVPLFAQEEGPATGAKGAQVDTTGKGYTAAYVIEPSTRRVLFDENSHVMLPTASMAKMMTALITMEEIRDGRLRLDTPVSISARASKMGGSQIYAKEGQTFPVQTLLAALMVQSANDAAQALAEKIGGSSENFADMMNDRAKALGLKESMFYDPHGLPNSADPKRINMMSAHDLAILGLEVMKYPLMREYAKTVSFPFSNGTFTAGLTNPNHLINPRSPEYYDAATGIKTGYSGPAGFCVTASAKRGDMELVAVVMGTKTSRGPLSSFGIASRLMSQAFSNYRMMPAIKQGAVVGQASVGDGVSKTVPAIANGVANVLVKRGEEGGMKVTFQPTAVNAPVKKGQQVGFAVIQQGGQTIKVPAVAGADVEKNPWWKRFWPF
;
A
#
# COMPACT_ATOMS: atom_id res chain seq x y z
N MET A 1 -23.00 -45.60 8.22
CA MET A 1 -22.62 -44.26 8.62
C MET A 1 -21.31 -43.89 7.92
N LYS A 2 -21.37 -43.23 6.74
CA LYS A 2 -20.20 -42.81 5.95
C LYS A 2 -19.93 -41.34 6.27
N ARG A 3 -18.74 -41.04 6.78
CA ARG A 3 -18.27 -39.68 6.98
C ARG A 3 -17.79 -39.10 5.64
N MET A 4 -18.43 -38.04 5.16
CA MET A 4 -17.94 -37.19 4.07
C MET A 4 -16.91 -36.22 4.64
N LEU A 5 -15.66 -36.35 4.23
CA LEU A 5 -14.64 -35.32 4.41
C LEU A 5 -14.79 -34.26 3.28
N SER A 6 -15.15 -33.07 3.63
CA SER A 6 -15.11 -31.92 2.74
C SER A 6 -13.69 -31.36 2.73
N VAL A 7 -13.01 -31.49 1.61
CA VAL A 7 -11.71 -30.82 1.37
C VAL A 7 -11.98 -29.41 0.87
N LEU A 8 -11.78 -28.40 1.70
CA LEU A 8 -11.70 -27.01 1.27
C LEU A 8 -10.32 -26.78 0.63
N ALA A 9 -10.27 -26.65 -0.67
CA ALA A 9 -9.10 -26.20 -1.39
C ALA A 9 -8.96 -24.67 -1.22
N ALA A 10 -7.99 -24.25 -0.43
CA ALA A 10 -7.59 -22.85 -0.34
C ALA A 10 -6.87 -22.48 -1.64
N LEU A 11 -7.49 -21.63 -2.47
CA LEU A 11 -6.86 -21.03 -3.63
C LEU A 11 -5.91 -19.92 -3.13
N ALA A 12 -4.64 -20.24 -2.99
CA ALA A 12 -3.60 -19.26 -2.79
C ALA A 12 -3.38 -18.51 -4.12
N LEU A 13 -3.87 -17.28 -4.21
CA LEU A 13 -3.52 -16.34 -5.28
C LEU A 13 -2.05 -15.94 -5.07
N ALA A 14 -1.14 -16.63 -5.75
CA ALA A 14 0.24 -16.23 -5.87
C ALA A 14 0.30 -14.95 -6.72
N VAL A 15 0.51 -13.80 -6.08
CA VAL A 15 0.88 -12.55 -6.76
C VAL A 15 2.34 -12.70 -7.18
N PRO A 16 2.68 -12.64 -8.48
CA PRO A 16 4.06 -12.75 -8.90
C PRO A 16 4.85 -11.53 -8.41
N LEU A 17 5.89 -11.81 -7.64
CA LEU A 17 6.90 -10.85 -7.20
C LEU A 17 7.77 -10.52 -8.43
N PHE A 18 7.48 -9.42 -9.13
CA PHE A 18 8.37 -8.92 -10.18
C PHE A 18 9.47 -8.08 -9.53
N ALA A 19 10.66 -8.65 -9.42
CA ALA A 19 11.88 -7.88 -9.19
C ALA A 19 12.17 -7.07 -10.47
N GLN A 20 12.01 -5.75 -10.43
CA GLN A 20 12.70 -4.85 -11.33
C GLN A 20 14.06 -4.56 -10.68
N GLU A 21 15.15 -4.77 -11.43
CA GLU A 21 16.48 -4.31 -11.05
C GLU A 21 16.45 -2.77 -11.03
N GLU A 22 16.37 -2.20 -9.85
CA GLU A 22 16.71 -0.79 -9.65
C GLU A 22 18.24 -0.68 -9.72
N GLY A 23 18.73 0.19 -10.58
CA GLY A 23 20.15 0.55 -10.65
C GLY A 23 20.66 1.01 -9.28
N PRO A 24 21.97 0.94 -9.02
CA PRO A 24 22.56 1.16 -7.70
C PRO A 24 22.23 2.57 -7.19
N ALA A 25 21.50 2.62 -6.07
CA ALA A 25 21.30 3.84 -5.31
C ALA A 25 22.65 4.31 -4.79
N THR A 26 23.18 5.37 -5.38
CA THR A 26 24.38 6.04 -4.87
C THR A 26 24.01 6.64 -3.52
N GLY A 27 24.53 6.05 -2.46
CA GLY A 27 24.35 6.51 -1.09
C GLY A 27 24.82 7.95 -0.94
N ALA A 28 23.86 8.89 -0.88
CA ALA A 28 24.13 10.29 -0.62
C ALA A 28 24.43 10.47 0.86
N LYS A 29 25.71 10.59 1.20
CA LYS A 29 26.16 11.18 2.47
C LYS A 29 25.58 12.59 2.55
N GLY A 30 24.69 12.85 3.55
CA GLY A 30 24.41 14.17 4.12
C GLY A 30 24.30 15.36 3.17
N ALA A 31 23.59 15.25 2.06
CA ALA A 31 23.32 16.42 1.22
C ALA A 31 22.41 17.37 1.99
N GLN A 32 22.85 18.62 2.14
CA GLN A 32 22.02 19.70 2.67
C GLN A 32 20.83 19.86 1.73
N VAL A 33 19.64 19.51 2.22
CA VAL A 33 18.40 19.60 1.45
C VAL A 33 18.06 21.06 1.23
N ASP A 34 18.04 21.50 -0.02
CA ASP A 34 17.59 22.84 -0.36
C ASP A 34 16.07 22.93 -0.19
N THR A 35 15.64 23.64 0.87
CA THR A 35 14.22 23.86 1.20
C THR A 35 13.77 25.29 0.87
N THR A 36 14.63 26.10 0.23
CA THR A 36 14.35 27.51 -0.04
C THR A 36 13.24 27.67 -1.08
N GLY A 37 12.13 28.26 -0.66
CA GLY A 37 11.02 28.69 -1.53
C GLY A 37 9.90 27.66 -1.81
N LYS A 38 10.07 26.38 -1.52
CA LYS A 38 9.09 25.33 -1.89
C LYS A 38 8.05 25.00 -0.81
N GLY A 39 8.32 25.36 0.43
CA GLY A 39 7.41 25.16 1.57
C GLY A 39 7.39 23.74 2.15
N TYR A 40 8.19 22.78 1.64
CA TYR A 40 8.34 21.41 2.14
C TYR A 40 9.80 20.94 2.02
N THR A 41 10.13 19.85 2.73
CA THR A 41 11.48 19.25 2.69
C THR A 41 11.56 18.11 1.68
N ALA A 42 10.57 17.24 1.63
CA ALA A 42 10.49 16.14 0.67
C ALA A 42 9.06 15.95 0.19
N ALA A 43 8.90 15.55 -1.08
CA ALA A 43 7.60 15.17 -1.62
C ALA A 43 7.75 14.08 -2.68
N TYR A 44 6.75 13.18 -2.73
CA TYR A 44 6.72 12.04 -3.63
C TYR A 44 5.30 11.72 -4.06
N VAL A 45 5.09 11.42 -5.34
CA VAL A 45 3.79 10.97 -5.86
C VAL A 45 3.98 9.76 -6.75
N ILE A 46 3.23 8.70 -6.46
CA ILE A 46 3.26 7.45 -7.21
C ILE A 46 1.84 7.02 -7.63
N GLU A 47 1.72 6.42 -8.82
CA GLU A 47 0.55 5.65 -9.23
C GLU A 47 0.79 4.17 -8.85
N PRO A 48 -0.04 3.60 -7.93
CA PRO A 48 0.23 2.30 -7.32
C PRO A 48 0.24 1.10 -8.26
N SER A 49 -0.69 1.06 -9.23
CA SER A 49 -0.90 -0.12 -10.07
C SER A 49 0.23 -0.34 -11.07
N THR A 50 0.80 0.73 -11.57
CA THR A 50 1.95 0.71 -12.49
C THR A 50 3.27 0.97 -11.78
N ARG A 51 3.25 1.37 -10.50
CA ARG A 51 4.38 1.84 -9.71
C ARG A 51 5.13 3.02 -10.34
N ARG A 52 4.45 3.78 -11.22
CA ARG A 52 5.06 4.92 -11.88
C ARG A 52 5.15 6.11 -10.96
N VAL A 53 6.36 6.61 -10.80
CA VAL A 53 6.64 7.85 -10.07
C VAL A 53 6.23 9.03 -10.95
N LEU A 54 5.39 9.91 -10.40
CA LEU A 54 4.85 11.09 -11.10
C LEU A 54 5.43 12.40 -10.59
N PHE A 55 5.95 12.37 -9.37
CA PHE A 55 6.70 13.47 -8.77
C PHE A 55 7.70 12.92 -7.76
N ASP A 56 8.92 13.42 -7.80
CA ASP A 56 9.99 13.02 -6.89
C ASP A 56 10.84 14.24 -6.55
N GLU A 57 10.91 14.54 -5.26
CA GLU A 57 11.83 15.55 -4.75
C GLU A 57 12.29 15.18 -3.33
N ASN A 58 13.59 14.92 -3.20
CA ASN A 58 14.22 14.50 -1.95
C ASN A 58 13.55 13.25 -1.33
N SER A 59 12.92 12.40 -2.14
CA SER A 59 12.07 11.32 -1.65
C SER A 59 12.82 10.25 -0.86
N HIS A 60 14.13 10.13 -1.04
CA HIS A 60 15.00 9.18 -0.35
C HIS A 60 15.74 9.77 0.86
N VAL A 61 15.43 11.01 1.25
CA VAL A 61 15.99 11.62 2.46
C VAL A 61 15.23 11.14 3.69
N MET A 62 15.93 10.58 4.67
CA MET A 62 15.33 10.19 5.95
C MET A 62 14.96 11.41 6.77
N LEU A 63 13.70 11.53 7.13
CA LEU A 63 13.13 12.65 7.90
C LEU A 63 12.30 12.09 9.07
N PRO A 64 12.13 12.86 10.16
CA PRO A 64 11.24 12.47 11.25
C PRO A 64 9.80 12.27 10.75
N THR A 65 9.18 11.15 11.13
CA THR A 65 7.86 10.75 10.61
C THR A 65 6.69 11.30 11.41
N ALA A 66 6.93 11.67 12.69
CA ALA A 66 5.86 11.89 13.64
C ALA A 66 4.82 10.73 13.58
N SER A 67 3.53 11.05 13.71
CA SER A 67 2.44 10.05 13.74
C SER A 67 2.24 9.26 12.44
N MET A 68 2.98 9.52 11.37
CA MET A 68 2.92 8.66 10.19
C MET A 68 3.51 7.26 10.48
N ALA A 69 4.42 7.13 11.47
CA ALA A 69 4.92 5.85 11.97
C ALA A 69 3.79 4.87 12.38
N LYS A 70 2.63 5.37 12.81
CA LYS A 70 1.47 4.56 13.18
C LYS A 70 0.91 3.72 12.03
N MET A 71 1.24 4.04 10.79
CA MET A 71 0.92 3.18 9.65
C MET A 71 1.60 1.80 9.79
N MET A 72 2.83 1.75 10.30
CA MET A 72 3.50 0.48 10.57
C MET A 72 2.84 -0.29 11.73
N THR A 73 2.43 0.41 12.78
CA THR A 73 1.67 -0.19 13.89
C THR A 73 0.34 -0.77 13.41
N ALA A 74 -0.39 -0.04 12.56
CA ALA A 74 -1.62 -0.53 11.96
C ALA A 74 -1.37 -1.75 11.05
N LEU A 75 -0.32 -1.72 10.23
CA LEU A 75 0.04 -2.81 9.33
C LEU A 75 0.32 -4.09 10.09
N ILE A 76 1.21 -4.05 11.09
CA ILE A 76 1.56 -5.21 11.91
C ILE A 76 0.30 -5.75 12.62
N THR A 77 -0.53 -4.87 13.19
CA THR A 77 -1.79 -5.29 13.83
C THR A 77 -2.72 -6.01 12.86
N MET A 78 -2.83 -5.52 11.62
CA MET A 78 -3.66 -6.17 10.60
C MET A 78 -3.04 -7.49 10.11
N GLU A 79 -1.73 -7.61 10.08
CA GLU A 79 -1.03 -8.86 9.77
C GLU A 79 -1.23 -9.91 10.87
N GLU A 80 -1.16 -9.52 12.14
CA GLU A 80 -1.49 -10.41 13.28
C GLU A 80 -2.94 -10.93 13.21
N ILE A 81 -3.88 -10.09 12.77
CA ILE A 81 -5.28 -10.48 12.56
C ILE A 81 -5.40 -11.43 11.36
N ARG A 82 -4.77 -11.11 10.24
CA ARG A 82 -4.78 -11.97 9.04
C ARG A 82 -4.24 -13.37 9.34
N ASP A 83 -3.18 -13.43 10.13
CA ASP A 83 -2.47 -14.67 10.48
C ASP A 83 -3.13 -15.44 11.64
N GLY A 84 -4.26 -14.93 12.16
CA GLY A 84 -5.06 -15.59 13.20
C GLY A 84 -4.48 -15.52 14.63
N ARG A 85 -3.39 -14.75 14.84
CA ARG A 85 -2.80 -14.56 16.18
C ARG A 85 -3.55 -13.51 16.98
N LEU A 86 -4.31 -12.64 16.34
CA LEU A 86 -5.14 -11.62 16.96
C LEU A 86 -6.52 -11.61 16.28
N ARG A 87 -7.54 -11.10 16.97
CA ARG A 87 -8.89 -10.90 16.43
C ARG A 87 -9.33 -9.47 16.68
N LEU A 88 -10.26 -8.97 15.87
CA LEU A 88 -10.80 -7.61 16.02
C LEU A 88 -11.49 -7.41 17.37
N ASP A 89 -12.11 -8.45 17.92
CA ASP A 89 -12.78 -8.44 19.22
C ASP A 89 -11.86 -8.77 20.40
N THR A 90 -10.59 -9.10 20.16
CA THR A 90 -9.63 -9.41 21.22
C THR A 90 -9.51 -8.24 22.19
N PRO A 91 -9.69 -8.47 23.51
CA PRO A 91 -9.54 -7.42 24.52
C PRO A 91 -8.07 -7.05 24.71
N VAL A 92 -7.80 -5.75 24.79
CA VAL A 92 -6.48 -5.17 25.05
C VAL A 92 -6.60 -4.28 26.27
N SER A 93 -5.86 -4.62 27.33
CA SER A 93 -5.80 -3.82 28.56
C SER A 93 -4.86 -2.63 28.38
N ILE A 94 -5.23 -1.49 28.91
CA ILE A 94 -4.43 -0.27 28.94
C ILE A 94 -3.45 -0.33 30.10
N SER A 95 -2.16 -0.30 29.81
CA SER A 95 -1.10 -0.26 30.81
C SER A 95 -0.94 1.12 31.45
N ALA A 96 -0.21 1.18 32.56
CA ALA A 96 0.22 2.44 33.15
C ALA A 96 1.03 3.31 32.20
N ARG A 97 1.81 2.70 31.28
CA ARG A 97 2.58 3.42 30.24
C ARG A 97 1.65 3.97 29.17
N ALA A 98 0.74 3.16 28.64
CA ALA A 98 -0.21 3.59 27.63
C ALA A 98 -1.13 4.72 28.14
N SER A 99 -1.61 4.64 29.38
CA SER A 99 -2.49 5.67 29.98
C SER A 99 -1.82 7.03 30.19
N LYS A 100 -0.48 7.08 30.22
CA LYS A 100 0.31 8.30 30.40
C LYS A 100 0.84 8.90 29.10
N MET A 101 0.45 8.34 27.96
CA MET A 101 0.88 8.86 26.66
C MET A 101 0.37 10.27 26.47
N GLY A 102 1.24 11.15 25.91
CA GLY A 102 0.90 12.52 25.56
C GLY A 102 0.43 12.67 24.11
N GLY A 103 0.15 13.89 23.72
CA GLY A 103 -0.28 14.24 22.37
C GLY A 103 -1.70 13.76 22.04
N SER A 104 -1.94 13.32 20.81
CA SER A 104 -3.25 12.77 20.43
C SER A 104 -3.54 11.46 21.14
N GLN A 105 -4.70 11.34 21.79
CA GLN A 105 -5.07 10.20 22.62
C GLN A 105 -6.59 10.07 22.74
N ILE A 106 -7.06 8.91 23.18
CA ILE A 106 -8.45 8.65 23.55
C ILE A 106 -8.67 8.76 25.07
N TYR A 107 -7.66 9.21 25.80
CA TYR A 107 -7.67 9.35 27.26
C TYR A 107 -8.04 8.07 27.99
N ALA A 108 -7.50 6.95 27.49
CA ALA A 108 -7.70 5.65 28.08
C ALA A 108 -7.01 5.57 29.44
N LYS A 109 -7.74 5.08 30.47
CA LYS A 109 -7.23 4.94 31.84
C LYS A 109 -6.58 3.56 32.02
N GLU A 110 -5.57 3.50 32.90
CA GLU A 110 -4.96 2.24 33.30
C GLU A 110 -6.02 1.23 33.76
N GLY A 111 -5.87 -0.01 33.32
CA GLY A 111 -6.80 -1.11 33.62
C GLY A 111 -8.06 -1.15 32.76
N GLN A 112 -8.39 -0.09 32.03
CA GLN A 112 -9.47 -0.17 31.03
C GLN A 112 -9.11 -1.16 29.91
N THR A 113 -10.14 -1.74 29.32
CA THR A 113 -9.97 -2.73 28.25
C THR A 113 -10.79 -2.33 27.05
N PHE A 114 -10.18 -2.37 25.86
CA PHE A 114 -10.83 -2.08 24.58
C PHE A 114 -10.61 -3.21 23.59
N PRO A 115 -11.56 -3.50 22.70
CA PRO A 115 -11.31 -4.39 21.55
C PRO A 115 -10.22 -3.82 20.63
N VAL A 116 -9.45 -4.70 20.00
CA VAL A 116 -8.44 -4.32 18.98
C VAL A 116 -9.04 -3.39 17.92
N GLN A 117 -10.27 -3.67 17.46
CA GLN A 117 -10.96 -2.84 16.47
C GLN A 117 -11.10 -1.39 16.92
N THR A 118 -11.46 -1.17 18.18
CA THR A 118 -11.61 0.19 18.74
C THR A 118 -10.26 0.91 18.81
N LEU A 119 -9.20 0.21 19.20
CA LEU A 119 -7.86 0.79 19.25
C LEU A 119 -7.30 1.08 17.85
N LEU A 120 -7.57 0.22 16.87
CA LEU A 120 -7.23 0.47 15.45
C LEU A 120 -7.97 1.71 14.90
N ALA A 121 -9.27 1.86 15.21
CA ALA A 121 -10.01 3.05 14.83
C ALA A 121 -9.43 4.30 15.50
N ALA A 122 -9.13 4.25 16.80
CA ALA A 122 -8.50 5.35 17.52
C ALA A 122 -7.11 5.71 16.94
N LEU A 123 -6.30 4.72 16.61
CA LEU A 123 -4.98 4.87 16.00
C LEU A 123 -5.05 5.55 14.62
N MET A 124 -5.97 5.13 13.77
CA MET A 124 -6.04 5.62 12.39
C MET A 124 -6.83 6.93 12.29
N VAL A 125 -7.99 7.03 12.98
CA VAL A 125 -8.85 8.21 12.90
C VAL A 125 -8.34 9.35 13.77
N GLN A 126 -8.16 9.14 15.08
CA GLN A 126 -7.71 10.17 16.02
C GLN A 126 -6.18 10.32 16.08
N SER A 127 -5.44 9.38 15.49
CA SER A 127 -3.99 9.30 15.66
C SER A 127 -3.55 9.05 17.11
N ALA A 128 -4.34 8.30 17.89
CA ALA A 128 -4.19 8.11 19.32
C ALA A 128 -2.88 7.38 19.68
N ASN A 129 -2.07 8.00 20.55
CA ASN A 129 -0.79 7.47 20.99
C ASN A 129 -0.96 6.36 22.05
N ASP A 130 -1.92 6.52 22.97
CA ASP A 130 -2.30 5.51 23.97
C ASP A 130 -2.80 4.21 23.30
N ALA A 131 -3.58 4.33 22.23
CA ALA A 131 -4.01 3.19 21.43
C ALA A 131 -2.82 2.51 20.71
N ALA A 132 -1.89 3.28 20.15
CA ALA A 132 -0.68 2.74 19.52
C ALA A 132 0.17 1.96 20.53
N GLN A 133 0.39 2.55 21.69
CA GLN A 133 1.17 1.94 22.77
C GLN A 133 0.52 0.63 23.28
N ALA A 134 -0.80 0.64 23.49
CA ALA A 134 -1.54 -0.54 23.97
C ALA A 134 -1.51 -1.69 22.95
N LEU A 135 -1.69 -1.40 21.65
CA LEU A 135 -1.56 -2.40 20.59
C LEU A 135 -0.15 -2.97 20.52
N ALA A 136 0.87 -2.13 20.63
CA ALA A 136 2.26 -2.55 20.61
C ALA A 136 2.60 -3.47 21.78
N GLU A 137 2.18 -3.13 23.00
CA GLU A 137 2.38 -3.97 24.17
C GLU A 137 1.61 -5.30 24.08
N LYS A 138 0.41 -5.28 23.50
CA LYS A 138 -0.38 -6.50 23.29
C LYS A 138 0.29 -7.48 22.32
N ILE A 139 0.90 -6.96 21.28
CA ILE A 139 1.50 -7.76 20.19
C ILE A 139 2.95 -8.12 20.51
N GLY A 140 3.76 -7.14 20.90
CA GLY A 140 5.19 -7.32 21.13
C GLY A 140 5.58 -7.63 22.58
N GLY A 141 4.62 -7.56 23.52
CA GLY A 141 4.88 -7.67 24.95
C GLY A 141 5.51 -6.41 25.57
N SER A 142 6.23 -5.63 24.76
CA SER A 142 6.77 -4.32 25.16
C SER A 142 6.83 -3.39 23.93
N SER A 143 6.97 -2.08 24.18
CA SER A 143 7.16 -1.08 23.11
C SER A 143 8.46 -1.29 22.37
N GLU A 144 9.49 -1.70 23.07
CA GLU A 144 10.83 -1.94 22.56
C GLU A 144 10.84 -3.14 21.61
N ASN A 145 10.31 -4.29 22.04
CA ASN A 145 10.17 -5.47 21.18
C ASN A 145 9.29 -5.18 19.95
N PHE A 146 8.24 -4.36 20.13
CA PHE A 146 7.39 -3.99 19.01
C PHE A 146 8.13 -3.08 18.02
N ALA A 147 9.01 -2.19 18.48
CA ALA A 147 9.87 -1.39 17.61
C ALA A 147 10.84 -2.27 16.80
N ASP A 148 11.37 -3.33 17.39
CA ASP A 148 12.15 -4.33 16.67
C ASP A 148 11.31 -5.02 15.58
N MET A 149 10.07 -5.43 15.90
CA MET A 149 9.12 -5.98 14.91
C MET A 149 8.85 -4.98 13.77
N MET A 150 8.71 -3.67 14.08
CA MET A 150 8.53 -2.62 13.06
C MET A 150 9.75 -2.52 12.13
N ASN A 151 10.97 -2.59 12.66
CA ASN A 151 12.20 -2.56 11.88
C ASN A 151 12.37 -3.83 11.03
N ASP A 152 12.07 -5.01 11.58
CA ASP A 152 12.08 -6.25 10.81
C ASP A 152 11.06 -6.23 9.68
N ARG A 153 9.86 -5.67 9.95
CA ARG A 153 8.83 -5.54 8.92
C ARG A 153 9.23 -4.54 7.85
N ALA A 154 9.84 -3.41 8.22
CA ALA A 154 10.39 -2.45 7.28
C ALA A 154 11.41 -3.11 6.34
N LYS A 155 12.34 -3.88 6.90
CA LYS A 155 13.33 -4.65 6.14
C LYS A 155 12.67 -5.64 5.19
N ALA A 156 11.66 -6.39 5.65
CA ALA A 156 10.91 -7.34 4.82
C ALA A 156 10.14 -6.69 3.68
N LEU A 157 9.72 -5.44 3.84
CA LEU A 157 9.08 -4.62 2.81
C LEU A 157 10.06 -3.92 1.88
N GLY A 158 11.38 -4.00 2.15
CA GLY A 158 12.41 -3.29 1.39
C GLY A 158 12.48 -1.78 1.69
N LEU A 159 11.96 -1.33 2.83
CA LEU A 159 11.99 0.07 3.26
C LEU A 159 13.39 0.39 3.81
N LYS A 160 14.30 0.78 2.95
CA LYS A 160 15.73 0.94 3.26
C LYS A 160 16.05 2.22 4.02
N GLU A 161 15.22 3.23 3.87
CA GLU A 161 15.34 4.53 4.52
C GLU A 161 14.30 4.67 5.65
N SER A 162 14.25 3.65 6.54
CA SER A 162 13.29 3.60 7.65
C SER A 162 13.94 3.10 8.92
N MET A 163 13.63 3.75 10.04
CA MET A 163 14.09 3.35 11.38
C MET A 163 12.99 3.67 12.40
N PHE A 164 12.64 2.69 13.21
CA PHE A 164 11.60 2.81 14.24
C PHE A 164 12.17 2.59 15.64
N TYR A 165 11.73 3.41 16.59
CA TYR A 165 12.08 3.34 18.02
C TYR A 165 10.86 3.19 18.93
N ASP A 166 9.66 3.49 18.39
CA ASP A 166 8.41 3.47 19.13
C ASP A 166 7.20 3.28 18.18
N PRO A 167 6.03 2.85 18.70
CA PRO A 167 4.84 2.56 17.87
C PRO A 167 4.04 3.80 17.47
N HIS A 168 4.36 5.01 17.93
CA HIS A 168 3.49 6.19 17.83
C HIS A 168 4.12 7.40 17.14
N GLY A 169 5.45 7.54 17.12
CA GLY A 169 6.18 8.64 16.49
C GLY A 169 6.29 9.93 17.32
N LEU A 170 6.10 9.84 18.62
CA LEU A 170 6.40 10.98 19.50
C LEU A 170 7.91 11.17 19.62
N PRO A 171 8.39 12.42 19.72
CA PRO A 171 9.78 12.69 20.08
C PRO A 171 10.11 12.09 21.45
N ASN A 172 11.27 11.46 21.56
CA ASN A 172 11.77 10.98 22.84
C ASN A 172 12.44 12.15 23.59
N SER A 173 11.85 12.59 24.69
CA SER A 173 12.39 13.69 25.49
C SER A 173 13.70 13.35 26.20
N ALA A 174 13.93 12.07 26.51
CA ALA A 174 15.13 11.59 27.19
C ALA A 174 16.31 11.42 26.21
N ASP A 175 16.02 11.06 24.95
CA ASP A 175 17.01 10.91 23.89
C ASP A 175 16.46 11.43 22.55
N PRO A 176 16.71 12.69 22.21
CA PRO A 176 16.23 13.29 20.96
C PRO A 176 16.72 12.61 19.68
N LYS A 177 17.75 11.74 19.76
CA LYS A 177 18.25 10.97 18.62
C LYS A 177 17.40 9.74 18.35
N ARG A 178 16.66 9.24 19.32
CA ARG A 178 15.75 8.10 19.17
C ARG A 178 14.37 8.60 18.72
N ILE A 179 14.28 8.94 17.44
CA ILE A 179 13.05 9.42 16.80
C ILE A 179 12.81 8.56 15.53
N ASN A 180 11.57 8.20 15.28
CA ASN A 180 11.22 7.45 14.08
C ASN A 180 11.52 8.26 12.83
N MET A 181 12.27 7.67 11.91
CA MET A 181 12.72 8.28 10.66
C MET A 181 12.26 7.43 9.48
N MET A 182 11.78 8.07 8.44
CA MET A 182 11.51 7.43 7.13
C MET A 182 11.73 8.42 6.00
N SER A 183 11.94 7.90 4.81
CA SER A 183 11.89 8.69 3.59
C SER A 183 10.45 8.85 3.07
N ALA A 184 10.21 9.84 2.19
CA ALA A 184 8.90 10.00 1.55
C ALA A 184 8.56 8.81 0.64
N HIS A 185 9.57 8.22 -0.01
CA HIS A 185 9.45 7.00 -0.78
C HIS A 185 8.94 5.84 0.09
N ASP A 186 9.61 5.56 1.20
CA ASP A 186 9.24 4.45 2.09
C ASP A 186 7.87 4.65 2.75
N LEU A 187 7.51 5.90 3.09
CA LEU A 187 6.18 6.23 3.57
C LEU A 187 5.09 5.97 2.52
N ALA A 188 5.37 6.22 1.25
CA ALA A 188 4.42 5.90 0.18
C ALA A 188 4.21 4.39 0.07
N ILE A 189 5.29 3.60 0.08
CA ILE A 189 5.21 2.13 0.05
C ILE A 189 4.45 1.59 1.28
N LEU A 190 4.77 2.09 2.48
CA LEU A 190 4.06 1.71 3.70
C LEU A 190 2.57 2.06 3.63
N GLY A 191 2.23 3.25 3.12
CA GLY A 191 0.85 3.66 2.90
C GLY A 191 0.10 2.70 1.97
N LEU A 192 0.74 2.26 0.87
CA LEU A 192 0.18 1.28 -0.05
C LEU A 192 -0.09 -0.07 0.64
N GLU A 193 0.83 -0.55 1.48
CA GLU A 193 0.66 -1.80 2.22
C GLU A 193 -0.52 -1.73 3.19
N VAL A 194 -0.63 -0.65 3.95
CA VAL A 194 -1.76 -0.41 4.87
C VAL A 194 -3.08 -0.38 4.10
N MET A 195 -3.11 0.29 2.94
CA MET A 195 -4.33 0.44 2.13
C MET A 195 -4.74 -0.85 1.39
N LYS A 196 -3.99 -1.94 1.47
CA LYS A 196 -4.46 -3.27 1.01
C LYS A 196 -5.59 -3.82 1.88
N TYR A 197 -5.68 -3.40 3.14
CA TYR A 197 -6.70 -3.85 4.09
C TYR A 197 -7.97 -2.99 4.00
N PRO A 198 -9.14 -3.57 3.67
CA PRO A 198 -10.40 -2.81 3.55
C PRO A 198 -10.74 -2.00 4.80
N LEU A 199 -10.53 -2.56 5.99
CA LEU A 199 -10.78 -1.86 7.25
C LEU A 199 -9.89 -0.62 7.41
N MET A 200 -8.65 -0.68 6.96
CA MET A 200 -7.75 0.48 6.99
C MET A 200 -8.16 1.55 5.99
N ARG A 201 -8.65 1.17 4.81
CA ARG A 201 -9.25 2.12 3.85
C ARG A 201 -10.46 2.85 4.44
N GLU A 202 -11.30 2.11 5.16
CA GLU A 202 -12.45 2.68 5.86
C GLU A 202 -12.01 3.71 6.90
N TYR A 203 -11.12 3.33 7.82
CA TYR A 203 -10.66 4.25 8.86
C TYR A 203 -9.87 5.44 8.32
N ALA A 204 -9.05 5.25 7.30
CA ALA A 204 -8.31 6.33 6.66
C ALA A 204 -9.21 7.42 6.06
N LYS A 205 -10.40 7.06 5.60
CA LYS A 205 -11.42 7.96 5.01
C LYS A 205 -12.45 8.46 6.04
N THR A 206 -12.48 7.89 7.24
CA THR A 206 -13.45 8.27 8.28
C THR A 206 -13.10 9.63 8.86
N VAL A 207 -14.00 10.60 8.76
CA VAL A 207 -13.84 11.95 9.29
C VAL A 207 -14.03 11.97 10.81
N SER A 208 -15.05 11.23 11.31
CA SER A 208 -15.33 11.11 12.74
C SER A 208 -15.81 9.71 13.06
N PHE A 209 -15.33 9.15 14.18
CA PHE A 209 -15.67 7.82 14.65
C PHE A 209 -16.24 7.91 16.07
N PRO A 210 -17.42 7.33 16.36
CA PRO A 210 -17.99 7.36 17.70
C PRO A 210 -17.14 6.54 18.67
N PHE A 211 -16.83 7.11 19.81
CA PHE A 211 -16.02 6.48 20.83
C PHE A 211 -16.56 6.75 22.23
N SER A 212 -16.52 5.74 23.09
CA SER A 212 -16.80 5.89 24.53
C SER A 212 -15.83 5.02 25.33
N ASN A 213 -15.31 5.56 26.41
CA ASN A 213 -14.52 4.81 27.39
C ASN A 213 -15.28 4.60 28.73
N GLY A 214 -16.60 4.79 28.71
CA GLY A 214 -17.47 4.66 29.88
C GLY A 214 -17.58 5.93 30.74
N THR A 215 -16.54 6.78 30.76
CA THR A 215 -16.56 8.09 31.45
C THR A 215 -16.55 9.27 30.51
N PHE A 216 -16.18 9.04 29.27
CA PHE A 216 -16.07 10.04 28.22
C PHE A 216 -16.67 9.48 26.93
N THR A 217 -17.56 10.22 26.32
CA THR A 217 -18.15 9.90 25.00
C THR A 217 -17.86 11.05 24.04
N ALA A 218 -17.21 10.77 22.93
CA ALA A 218 -16.88 11.77 21.93
C ALA A 218 -16.82 11.17 20.51
N GLY A 219 -16.81 12.04 19.52
CA GLY A 219 -16.38 11.67 18.17
C GLY A 219 -14.86 11.79 18.08
N LEU A 220 -14.16 10.69 17.82
CA LEU A 220 -12.76 10.75 17.40
C LEU A 220 -12.70 11.48 16.06
N THR A 221 -11.86 12.49 15.93
CA THR A 221 -11.80 13.33 14.72
C THR A 221 -10.50 13.09 13.96
N ASN A 222 -10.64 12.86 12.65
CA ASN A 222 -9.48 12.67 11.79
C ASN A 222 -8.81 14.02 11.49
N PRO A 223 -7.52 14.20 11.80
CA PRO A 223 -6.79 15.43 11.49
C PRO A 223 -6.44 15.59 10.00
N ASN A 224 -6.81 14.64 9.16
CA ASN A 224 -6.59 14.75 7.72
C ASN A 224 -7.66 15.67 7.10
N HIS A 225 -7.27 16.89 6.85
CA HIS A 225 -8.15 17.92 6.28
C HIS A 225 -8.60 17.60 4.85
N LEU A 226 -7.83 16.81 4.09
CA LEU A 226 -8.18 16.46 2.70
C LEU A 226 -9.50 15.68 2.60
N ILE A 227 -9.84 14.88 3.63
CA ILE A 227 -11.05 14.05 3.62
C ILE A 227 -12.26 14.71 4.27
N ASN A 228 -12.09 15.88 4.91
CA ASN A 228 -13.16 16.53 5.64
C ASN A 228 -13.87 17.59 4.78
N PRO A 229 -15.14 17.37 4.36
CA PRO A 229 -15.88 18.32 3.52
C PRO A 229 -16.07 19.72 4.11
N ARG A 230 -15.86 19.87 5.43
CA ARG A 230 -15.95 21.17 6.12
C ARG A 230 -14.62 21.91 6.17
N SER A 231 -13.52 21.27 5.72
CA SER A 231 -12.20 21.89 5.70
C SER A 231 -11.99 22.72 4.43
N PRO A 232 -11.32 23.89 4.53
CA PRO A 232 -10.86 24.62 3.36
C PRO A 232 -9.88 23.83 2.48
N GLU A 233 -9.19 22.85 3.04
CA GLU A 233 -8.24 21.94 2.34
C GLU A 233 -8.91 20.67 1.82
N TYR A 234 -10.26 20.58 1.86
CA TYR A 234 -10.96 19.42 1.35
C TYR A 234 -10.60 19.14 -0.11
N TYR A 235 -10.30 17.88 -0.38
CA TYR A 235 -10.02 17.39 -1.73
C TYR A 235 -10.94 16.23 -2.05
N ASP A 236 -11.87 16.44 -2.97
CA ASP A 236 -12.97 15.53 -3.30
C ASP A 236 -12.54 14.11 -3.67
N ALA A 237 -11.35 13.99 -4.28
CA ALA A 237 -10.76 12.71 -4.65
C ALA A 237 -10.05 11.98 -3.50
N ALA A 238 -9.83 12.63 -2.34
CA ALA A 238 -9.03 12.07 -1.25
C ALA A 238 -9.69 10.84 -0.63
N THR A 239 -8.85 9.82 -0.34
CA THR A 239 -9.28 8.54 0.24
C THR A 239 -8.52 8.18 1.53
N GLY A 240 -7.60 9.04 1.99
CA GLY A 240 -6.82 8.85 3.23
C GLY A 240 -5.46 9.55 3.10
N ILE A 241 -4.40 9.16 3.81
CA ILE A 241 -4.19 7.97 4.63
C ILE A 241 -3.90 8.38 6.08
N LYS A 242 -2.77 9.13 6.31
CA LYS A 242 -2.28 9.47 7.65
C LYS A 242 -1.54 10.80 7.67
N THR A 243 -1.73 11.57 8.76
CA THR A 243 -1.01 12.81 9.03
C THR A 243 0.04 12.62 10.11
N GLY A 244 1.01 13.50 10.14
CA GLY A 244 2.01 13.58 11.20
C GLY A 244 2.38 15.03 11.52
N TYR A 245 2.60 15.33 12.81
CA TYR A 245 3.15 16.57 13.26
C TYR A 245 4.00 16.36 14.52
N SER A 246 5.17 16.90 14.52
CA SER A 246 6.01 17.15 15.70
C SER A 246 6.94 18.33 15.41
N GLY A 247 7.54 18.91 16.45
CA GLY A 247 8.51 19.99 16.25
C GLY A 247 9.60 19.63 15.24
N PRO A 248 10.29 18.47 15.40
CA PRO A 248 11.32 18.04 14.46
C PRO A 248 10.81 17.69 13.06
N ALA A 249 9.60 17.13 12.92
CA ALA A 249 9.06 16.69 11.63
C ALA A 249 8.43 17.82 10.81
N GLY A 250 7.94 18.89 11.46
CA GLY A 250 6.99 19.80 10.82
C GLY A 250 5.64 19.11 10.55
N PHE A 251 4.81 19.69 9.69
CA PHE A 251 3.56 19.07 9.26
C PHE A 251 3.83 18.15 8.07
N CYS A 252 3.30 16.95 8.16
CA CYS A 252 3.50 15.88 7.17
C CYS A 252 2.17 15.20 6.84
N VAL A 253 2.06 14.68 5.62
CA VAL A 253 0.93 13.84 5.20
C VAL A 253 1.37 12.75 4.24
N THR A 254 0.89 11.54 4.47
CA THR A 254 0.75 10.50 3.45
C THR A 254 -0.70 10.53 3.03
N ALA A 255 -0.96 11.00 1.81
CA ALA A 255 -2.28 11.16 1.24
C ALA A 255 -2.54 10.13 0.14
N SER A 256 -3.79 9.73 -0.04
CA SER A 256 -4.22 8.98 -1.21
C SER A 256 -5.44 9.64 -1.85
N ALA A 257 -5.59 9.47 -3.16
CA ALA A 257 -6.72 9.97 -3.91
C ALA A 257 -7.07 9.03 -5.05
N LYS A 258 -8.35 9.06 -5.48
CA LYS A 258 -8.85 8.24 -6.59
C LYS A 258 -9.76 9.05 -7.50
N ARG A 259 -9.51 8.97 -8.82
CA ARG A 259 -10.41 9.47 -9.86
C ARG A 259 -10.57 8.40 -10.95
N GLY A 260 -11.79 7.87 -11.09
CA GLY A 260 -12.03 6.72 -11.98
C GLY A 260 -11.14 5.53 -11.60
N ASP A 261 -10.40 5.01 -12.57
CA ASP A 261 -9.49 3.87 -12.38
C ASP A 261 -8.07 4.28 -11.91
N MET A 262 -7.78 5.58 -11.86
CA MET A 262 -6.48 6.09 -11.42
C MET A 262 -6.47 6.34 -9.92
N GLU A 263 -5.57 5.69 -9.22
CA GLU A 263 -5.25 5.94 -7.80
C GLU A 263 -3.89 6.64 -7.69
N LEU A 264 -3.71 7.44 -6.66
CA LEU A 264 -2.45 8.11 -6.34
C LEU A 264 -2.14 7.99 -4.86
N VAL A 265 -0.87 7.87 -4.53
CA VAL A 265 -0.35 8.14 -3.20
C VAL A 265 0.63 9.29 -3.29
N ALA A 266 0.44 10.29 -2.43
CA ALA A 266 1.29 11.46 -2.32
C ALA A 266 1.81 11.59 -0.89
N VAL A 267 3.11 11.76 -0.72
CA VAL A 267 3.74 12.05 0.56
C VAL A 267 4.33 13.44 0.51
N VAL A 268 4.05 14.25 1.53
CA VAL A 268 4.64 15.58 1.71
C VAL A 268 5.15 15.67 3.14
N MET A 269 6.43 16.04 3.30
CA MET A 269 7.10 16.07 4.59
C MET A 269 7.75 17.43 4.84
N GLY A 270 7.76 17.84 6.11
CA GLY A 270 8.55 18.99 6.58
C GLY A 270 7.97 20.34 6.24
N THR A 271 6.64 20.48 6.11
CA THR A 271 6.05 21.82 5.92
C THR A 271 5.99 22.57 7.24
N LYS A 272 6.09 23.90 7.15
CA LYS A 272 6.09 24.79 8.33
C LYS A 272 4.69 25.30 8.69
N THR A 273 3.73 25.17 7.78
CA THR A 273 2.36 25.66 7.95
C THR A 273 1.36 24.49 8.00
N SER A 274 0.37 24.62 8.90
CA SER A 274 -0.67 23.61 9.07
C SER A 274 -1.84 23.76 8.08
N ARG A 275 -2.00 24.94 7.47
CA ARG A 275 -3.12 25.26 6.58
C ARG A 275 -2.68 26.11 5.40
N GLY A 276 -3.53 26.14 4.38
CA GLY A 276 -3.33 26.94 3.18
C GLY A 276 -2.46 26.28 2.11
N PRO A 277 -2.12 27.00 1.05
CA PRO A 277 -1.48 26.44 -0.16
C PRO A 277 -0.09 25.84 0.10
N LEU A 278 0.61 26.27 1.13
CA LEU A 278 1.95 25.78 1.52
C LEU A 278 1.91 24.75 2.65
N SER A 279 0.71 24.35 3.11
CA SER A 279 0.57 23.23 4.05
C SER A 279 0.82 21.90 3.33
N SER A 280 1.09 20.85 4.11
CA SER A 280 1.21 19.50 3.55
C SER A 280 -0.04 19.07 2.76
N PHE A 281 -1.22 19.50 3.19
CA PHE A 281 -2.49 19.27 2.48
C PHE A 281 -2.58 20.03 1.16
N GLY A 282 -2.28 21.34 1.17
CA GLY A 282 -2.32 22.19 -0.01
C GLY A 282 -1.31 21.74 -1.08
N ILE A 283 -0.12 21.32 -0.65
CA ILE A 283 0.91 20.80 -1.56
C ILE A 283 0.49 19.43 -2.10
N ALA A 284 0.03 18.49 -1.26
CA ALA A 284 -0.40 17.17 -1.68
C ALA A 284 -1.57 17.22 -2.68
N SER A 285 -2.61 18.03 -2.40
CA SER A 285 -3.75 18.19 -3.31
C SER A 285 -3.34 18.79 -4.66
N ARG A 286 -2.42 19.76 -4.68
CA ARG A 286 -1.87 20.36 -5.90
C ARG A 286 -1.09 19.32 -6.73
N LEU A 287 -0.18 18.56 -6.10
CA LEU A 287 0.61 17.55 -6.80
C LEU A 287 -0.28 16.43 -7.36
N MET A 288 -1.25 15.95 -6.59
CA MET A 288 -2.23 14.95 -7.07
C MET A 288 -3.10 15.50 -8.18
N SER A 289 -3.56 16.75 -8.10
CA SER A 289 -4.34 17.39 -9.17
C SER A 289 -3.54 17.52 -10.46
N GLN A 290 -2.26 17.89 -10.38
CA GLN A 290 -1.36 17.94 -11.54
C GLN A 290 -1.17 16.55 -12.14
N ALA A 291 -1.01 15.52 -11.30
CA ALA A 291 -0.90 14.14 -11.76
C ALA A 291 -2.17 13.68 -12.49
N PHE A 292 -3.37 13.90 -11.93
CA PHE A 292 -4.65 13.57 -12.59
C PHE A 292 -4.89 14.40 -13.88
N SER A 293 -4.38 15.63 -13.94
CA SER A 293 -4.50 16.47 -15.15
C SER A 293 -3.56 15.99 -16.25
N ASN A 294 -2.37 15.54 -15.89
CA ASN A 294 -1.34 15.17 -16.87
C ASN A 294 -1.41 13.71 -17.29
N TYR A 295 -2.01 12.83 -16.49
CA TYR A 295 -2.04 11.40 -16.75
C TYR A 295 -3.46 10.83 -16.70
N ARG A 296 -3.63 9.66 -17.31
CA ARG A 296 -4.85 8.84 -17.21
C ARG A 296 -4.52 7.37 -17.31
N MET A 297 -5.39 6.54 -16.71
CA MET A 297 -5.36 5.10 -16.96
C MET A 297 -6.04 4.79 -18.30
N MET A 298 -5.41 3.93 -19.10
CA MET A 298 -5.96 3.43 -20.37
C MET A 298 -6.08 1.92 -20.30
N PRO A 299 -7.24 1.33 -20.65
CA PRO A 299 -7.36 -0.12 -20.72
C PRO A 299 -6.49 -0.66 -21.86
N ALA A 300 -5.62 -1.61 -21.54
CA ALA A 300 -4.73 -2.26 -22.50
C ALA A 300 -5.17 -3.68 -22.85
N ILE A 301 -5.60 -4.45 -21.86
CA ILE A 301 -6.10 -5.82 -22.02
C ILE A 301 -7.34 -6.03 -21.15
N LYS A 302 -8.34 -6.68 -21.72
CA LYS A 302 -9.54 -7.16 -21.01
C LYS A 302 -9.39 -8.65 -20.69
N GLN A 303 -9.94 -9.08 -19.54
CA GLN A 303 -10.10 -10.49 -19.22
C GLN A 303 -10.78 -11.24 -20.37
N GLY A 304 -10.24 -12.38 -20.78
CA GLY A 304 -10.80 -13.22 -21.84
C GLY A 304 -10.44 -12.79 -23.26
N ALA A 305 -9.68 -11.71 -23.44
CA ALA A 305 -9.21 -11.31 -24.78
C ALA A 305 -8.26 -12.34 -25.38
N VAL A 306 -8.41 -12.66 -26.66
CA VAL A 306 -7.44 -13.45 -27.40
C VAL A 306 -6.19 -12.61 -27.67
N VAL A 307 -5.04 -13.04 -27.17
CA VAL A 307 -3.78 -12.29 -27.25
C VAL A 307 -2.77 -12.93 -28.20
N GLY A 308 -3.05 -14.14 -28.68
CA GLY A 308 -2.19 -14.84 -29.63
C GLY A 308 -2.56 -16.30 -29.79
N GLN A 309 -1.67 -17.07 -30.44
CA GLN A 309 -1.75 -18.52 -30.58
C GLN A 309 -0.50 -19.16 -29.96
N ALA A 310 -0.70 -20.09 -29.04
CA ALA A 310 0.38 -20.85 -28.45
C ALA A 310 0.60 -22.15 -29.23
N SER A 311 1.85 -22.48 -29.55
CA SER A 311 2.21 -23.75 -30.19
C SER A 311 2.13 -24.87 -29.16
N VAL A 312 1.58 -26.04 -29.60
CA VAL A 312 1.41 -27.25 -28.79
C VAL A 312 2.19 -28.38 -29.41
N GLY A 313 3.21 -28.86 -28.70
CA GLY A 313 3.95 -30.07 -29.10
C GLY A 313 3.13 -31.33 -28.87
N ASP A 314 3.30 -32.31 -29.73
CA ASP A 314 2.62 -33.63 -29.64
C ASP A 314 1.08 -33.59 -29.57
N GLY A 315 0.46 -32.45 -29.89
CA GLY A 315 -1.00 -32.29 -29.84
C GLY A 315 -1.72 -32.68 -31.14
N VAL A 316 -3.01 -33.05 -31.03
CA VAL A 316 -3.92 -33.23 -32.18
C VAL A 316 -4.12 -31.91 -32.92
N SER A 317 -4.06 -30.78 -32.19
CA SER A 317 -3.94 -29.43 -32.72
C SER A 317 -2.54 -28.92 -32.50
N LYS A 318 -1.95 -28.25 -33.49
CA LYS A 318 -0.61 -27.67 -33.41
C LYS A 318 -0.58 -26.35 -32.63
N THR A 319 -1.75 -25.72 -32.45
CA THR A 319 -1.89 -24.47 -31.74
C THR A 319 -3.16 -24.46 -30.88
N VAL A 320 -3.16 -23.57 -29.89
CA VAL A 320 -4.33 -23.26 -29.06
C VAL A 320 -4.44 -21.77 -28.87
N PRO A 321 -5.65 -21.16 -28.93
CA PRO A 321 -5.83 -19.74 -28.62
C PRO A 321 -5.30 -19.41 -27.21
N ALA A 322 -4.45 -18.39 -27.12
CA ALA A 322 -3.98 -17.83 -25.86
C ALA A 322 -4.94 -16.71 -25.41
N ILE A 323 -5.56 -16.90 -24.25
CA ILE A 323 -6.58 -16.01 -23.69
C ILE A 323 -5.99 -15.30 -22.49
N ALA A 324 -6.13 -13.97 -22.43
CA ALA A 324 -5.68 -13.18 -21.30
C ALA A 324 -6.42 -13.59 -20.01
N ASN A 325 -5.68 -14.00 -18.99
CA ASN A 325 -6.20 -14.34 -17.65
C ASN A 325 -5.96 -13.19 -16.67
N GLY A 326 -6.55 -12.04 -16.98
CA GLY A 326 -6.47 -10.83 -16.20
C GLY A 326 -6.81 -9.60 -17.02
N VAL A 327 -6.91 -8.48 -16.33
CA VAL A 327 -7.03 -7.14 -16.94
C VAL A 327 -5.71 -6.39 -16.76
N ALA A 328 -5.40 -5.50 -17.68
CA ALA A 328 -4.29 -4.57 -17.54
C ALA A 328 -4.71 -3.19 -18.01
N ASN A 329 -4.39 -2.19 -17.19
CA ASN A 329 -4.44 -0.80 -17.55
C ASN A 329 -3.00 -0.25 -17.57
N VAL A 330 -2.73 0.70 -18.45
CA VAL A 330 -1.45 1.42 -18.53
C VAL A 330 -1.68 2.88 -18.15
N LEU A 331 -0.71 3.45 -17.46
CA LEU A 331 -0.71 4.86 -17.16
C LEU A 331 -0.08 5.61 -18.34
N VAL A 332 -0.84 6.50 -18.96
CA VAL A 332 -0.37 7.30 -20.10
C VAL A 332 -0.40 8.78 -19.77
N LYS A 333 0.59 9.51 -20.26
CA LYS A 333 0.55 10.96 -20.22
C LYS A 333 -0.41 11.45 -21.31
N ARG A 334 -1.27 12.41 -20.97
CA ARG A 334 -2.23 12.98 -21.92
C ARG A 334 -1.50 13.61 -23.09
N GLY A 335 -1.94 13.30 -24.30
CA GLY A 335 -1.27 13.65 -25.55
C GLY A 335 -0.22 12.65 -26.03
N GLU A 336 0.13 11.66 -25.22
CA GLU A 336 1.11 10.60 -25.56
C GLU A 336 0.43 9.21 -25.58
N GLU A 337 -0.84 9.14 -25.99
CA GLU A 337 -1.63 7.90 -25.97
C GLU A 337 -1.22 6.89 -27.05
N GLY A 338 -0.50 7.34 -28.05
CA GLY A 338 -0.01 6.47 -29.12
C GLY A 338 1.12 5.54 -28.69
N GLY A 339 1.39 4.53 -29.52
CA GLY A 339 2.56 3.65 -29.35
C GLY A 339 2.37 2.48 -28.38
N MET A 340 1.15 2.23 -27.87
CA MET A 340 0.87 1.03 -27.10
C MET A 340 1.02 -0.21 -27.98
N LYS A 341 1.87 -1.15 -27.54
CA LYS A 341 2.09 -2.43 -28.20
C LYS A 341 1.65 -3.55 -27.25
N VAL A 342 0.84 -4.46 -27.80
CA VAL A 342 0.47 -5.71 -27.12
C VAL A 342 1.03 -6.85 -27.93
N THR A 343 1.86 -7.68 -27.32
CA THR A 343 2.47 -8.85 -27.95
C THR A 343 2.24 -10.08 -27.10
N PHE A 344 2.14 -11.25 -27.74
CA PHE A 344 2.06 -12.53 -27.04
C PHE A 344 3.46 -13.12 -26.93
N GLN A 345 3.90 -13.45 -25.73
CA GLN A 345 5.13 -14.18 -25.45
C GLN A 345 4.75 -15.60 -25.05
N PRO A 346 4.90 -16.60 -25.95
CA PRO A 346 4.52 -17.98 -25.66
C PRO A 346 5.49 -18.64 -24.67
N THR A 347 4.95 -19.59 -23.91
CA THR A 347 5.70 -20.62 -23.20
C THR A 347 5.53 -21.94 -23.94
N ALA A 348 6.61 -22.70 -24.10
CA ALA A 348 6.53 -24.02 -24.73
C ALA A 348 5.63 -24.96 -23.91
N VAL A 349 4.64 -25.57 -24.57
CA VAL A 349 3.72 -26.54 -23.95
C VAL A 349 3.57 -27.75 -24.84
N ASN A 350 3.42 -28.94 -24.21
CA ASN A 350 3.15 -30.19 -24.89
C ASN A 350 1.78 -30.73 -24.48
N ALA A 351 1.12 -31.40 -25.41
CA ALA A 351 -0.16 -32.05 -25.14
C ALA A 351 -0.01 -33.24 -24.13
N PRO A 352 -1.03 -33.46 -23.29
CA PRO A 352 -2.33 -32.79 -23.29
C PRO A 352 -2.27 -31.42 -22.66
N VAL A 353 -2.90 -30.41 -23.26
CA VAL A 353 -3.11 -29.10 -22.73
C VAL A 353 -4.56 -28.96 -22.30
N LYS A 354 -4.79 -28.45 -21.09
CA LYS A 354 -6.15 -28.20 -20.57
C LYS A 354 -6.52 -26.75 -20.73
N LYS A 355 -7.79 -26.48 -21.04
CA LYS A 355 -8.35 -25.14 -21.00
C LYS A 355 -8.06 -24.49 -19.64
N GLY A 356 -7.56 -23.26 -19.64
CA GLY A 356 -7.12 -22.55 -18.44
C GLY A 356 -5.66 -22.80 -18.02
N GLN A 357 -4.97 -23.76 -18.63
CA GLN A 357 -3.53 -23.96 -18.42
C GLN A 357 -2.74 -22.79 -18.97
N GLN A 358 -1.77 -22.28 -18.22
CA GLN A 358 -0.92 -21.18 -18.68
C GLN A 358 -0.08 -21.60 -19.89
N VAL A 359 -0.11 -20.76 -20.95
CA VAL A 359 0.58 -21.00 -22.23
C VAL A 359 1.49 -19.83 -22.63
N GLY A 360 1.62 -18.83 -21.77
CA GLY A 360 2.48 -17.67 -22.00
C GLY A 360 2.01 -16.43 -21.27
N PHE A 361 2.42 -15.28 -21.81
CA PHE A 361 2.06 -13.96 -21.29
C PHE A 361 1.67 -13.03 -22.43
N ALA A 362 0.64 -12.20 -22.22
CA ALA A 362 0.46 -11.00 -22.98
C ALA A 362 1.37 -9.92 -22.40
N VAL A 363 2.21 -9.34 -23.23
CA VAL A 363 3.18 -8.29 -22.85
C VAL A 363 2.72 -6.97 -23.44
N ILE A 364 2.43 -6.02 -22.58
CA ILE A 364 2.02 -4.66 -22.93
C ILE A 364 3.20 -3.73 -22.73
N GLN A 365 3.50 -2.93 -23.73
CA GLN A 365 4.53 -1.89 -23.68
C GLN A 365 3.91 -0.53 -24.01
N GLN A 366 4.08 0.45 -23.11
CA GLN A 366 3.60 1.81 -23.28
C GLN A 366 4.45 2.78 -22.46
N GLY A 367 5.02 3.80 -23.10
CA GLY A 367 5.72 4.90 -22.41
C GLY A 367 6.80 4.44 -21.43
N GLY A 368 7.61 3.43 -21.79
CA GLY A 368 8.62 2.81 -20.92
C GLY A 368 8.09 1.80 -19.91
N GLN A 369 6.77 1.64 -19.79
CA GLN A 369 6.16 0.61 -18.93
C GLN A 369 6.12 -0.72 -19.68
N THR A 370 6.36 -1.83 -18.96
CA THR A 370 6.14 -3.20 -19.42
C THR A 370 5.28 -3.94 -18.42
N ILE A 371 4.09 -4.38 -18.85
CA ILE A 371 3.16 -5.14 -18.01
C ILE A 371 2.99 -6.52 -18.63
N LYS A 372 3.04 -7.58 -17.81
CA LYS A 372 2.80 -8.96 -18.24
C LYS A 372 1.49 -9.47 -17.63
N VAL A 373 0.58 -9.94 -18.47
CA VAL A 373 -0.66 -10.61 -18.06
C VAL A 373 -0.55 -12.09 -18.42
N PRO A 374 -0.78 -13.01 -17.50
CA PRO A 374 -0.79 -14.43 -17.84
C PRO A 374 -1.79 -14.74 -18.96
N ALA A 375 -1.37 -15.56 -19.91
CA ALA A 375 -2.23 -16.04 -20.99
C ALA A 375 -2.43 -17.54 -20.83
N VAL A 376 -3.69 -17.99 -20.89
CA VAL A 376 -4.09 -19.37 -20.69
C VAL A 376 -4.68 -19.97 -21.94
N ALA A 377 -4.65 -21.31 -22.06
CA ALA A 377 -5.26 -22.03 -23.16
C ALA A 377 -6.77 -21.80 -23.21
N GLY A 378 -7.29 -21.40 -24.36
CA GLY A 378 -8.72 -21.17 -24.60
C GLY A 378 -9.54 -22.45 -24.80
N ALA A 379 -8.86 -23.59 -25.08
CA ALA A 379 -9.47 -24.89 -25.32
C ALA A 379 -8.56 -26.01 -24.82
N ASP A 380 -9.12 -27.23 -24.72
CA ASP A 380 -8.36 -28.46 -24.52
C ASP A 380 -7.64 -28.86 -25.81
N VAL A 381 -6.44 -29.40 -25.70
CA VAL A 381 -5.72 -30.07 -26.80
C VAL A 381 -5.26 -31.42 -26.33
N GLU A 382 -5.80 -32.45 -26.94
CA GLU A 382 -5.43 -33.82 -26.63
C GLU A 382 -4.08 -34.20 -27.26
N LYS A 383 -3.42 -35.19 -26.66
CA LYS A 383 -2.17 -35.71 -27.20
C LYS A 383 -2.45 -36.50 -28.45
N ASN A 384 -1.61 -36.36 -29.48
CA ASN A 384 -1.67 -37.20 -30.65
C ASN A 384 -1.50 -38.67 -30.25
N PRO A 385 -2.38 -39.59 -30.69
CA PRO A 385 -2.22 -41.00 -30.46
C PRO A 385 -0.88 -41.46 -31.05
N TRP A 386 -0.12 -42.27 -30.28
CA TRP A 386 1.21 -42.75 -30.66
C TRP A 386 1.21 -43.47 -32.04
N TRP A 387 0.11 -44.14 -32.42
CA TRP A 387 -0.03 -44.87 -33.66
C TRP A 387 -0.13 -43.95 -34.90
N LYS A 388 -0.60 -42.70 -34.79
CA LYS A 388 -0.57 -41.71 -35.88
C LYS A 388 0.85 -41.23 -36.23
N ARG A 389 1.86 -41.54 -35.42
CA ARG A 389 3.27 -41.32 -35.78
C ARG A 389 3.77 -42.31 -36.86
N PHE A 390 3.13 -43.48 -36.97
CA PHE A 390 3.54 -44.55 -37.89
C PHE A 390 2.60 -44.70 -39.08
N TRP A 391 1.41 -44.08 -39.04
CA TRP A 391 0.41 -44.14 -40.10
C TRP A 391 -0.13 -42.75 -40.41
N PRO A 392 0.43 -42.05 -41.45
CA PRO A 392 0.07 -40.65 -41.75
C PRO A 392 -1.27 -40.49 -42.52
N PHE A 393 -2.08 -41.55 -42.66
CA PHE A 393 -3.38 -41.54 -43.36
C PHE A 393 -4.55 -41.71 -42.38
#